data_bb446df9aa3da01a6ccd056ece6605a8
#
_entry.id   bb446df9aa3da01a6ccd056ece6605a8
#
_cell.length_a   1.000
_cell.length_b   1.000
_cell.length_c   1.000
_cell.angle_alpha   90.00
_cell.angle_beta   90.00
_cell.angle_gamma   90.00
#
_symmetry.space_group_name_H-M   'P 1'
#
loop_
_entity.id
_entity.type
_entity.pdbx_description
1 polymer ?
#
loop_
_entity_poly.entity_id
_entity_poly.type
_entity_poly.pdbx_seq_one_letter_code
_entity_poly.pdbx_strand_id
1 'polypeptide(L)'
;MSFFPKISFQHEVEEYLTKMFRNNELITTSGIQEMESKYQSLLSHLSHPPGFTTVRVNIHLASVKHVKKLLFEEIQKQFKGLCVPVLEHPKLQDTLLIPVIGPRRDLKKHASEVIVGAHCGYAVLRGAHVYVPGILSTSRFMKAGDLVSVYSDIEGKCKRGAKEFEGVKVFLGNGISELSRSEIFSSSGPLNGMGIRMIEPVYLSPSFDNVLPNHLFLQNLPSVVVSHILNPQPGERILDMCAAPGGKTTHLATLMHDQGEVIAMDKTANKVKKIKQNAELLQLNCIKTFCYDGTKALAVEKREDEQEGPPFLPESFDRILLDAPCSGMGQRPNMAYSATLKEVTSYQPLQRKLFTVAVKLLKQGGILVYSTCTITLSENEEQVAWALKTFPCLQLQPQEPHIGGEGMRGAGLSLDQLKLLQRFDPSAATLQGMDINSLQDSREDDLISLANKDCIGFFIAKFIKSNSK
;
A
#
# COMPACT_ATOMS: atom_id res chain seq x y z
N MET A 1 -14.30 21.22 -8.31
CA MET A 1 -14.96 20.25 -7.41
C MET A 1 -14.27 18.90 -7.55
N SER A 2 -14.04 18.19 -6.42
CA SER A 2 -13.50 16.83 -6.44
C SER A 2 -14.44 15.89 -7.22
N PHE A 3 -13.88 14.93 -7.94
CA PHE A 3 -14.67 13.95 -8.71
C PHE A 3 -15.40 12.96 -7.78
N PHE A 4 -14.74 12.56 -6.70
CA PHE A 4 -15.30 11.70 -5.67
C PHE A 4 -15.62 12.48 -4.39
N PRO A 5 -16.51 11.95 -3.54
CA PRO A 5 -16.70 12.49 -2.21
C PRO A 5 -15.39 12.40 -1.42
N LYS A 6 -15.17 13.31 -0.46
CA LYS A 6 -14.08 13.17 0.52
C LYS A 6 -14.29 11.89 1.31
N ILE A 7 -13.19 11.28 1.76
CA ILE A 7 -13.29 10.14 2.68
C ILE A 7 -14.10 10.53 3.92
N SER A 8 -15.01 9.63 4.32
CA SER A 8 -15.79 9.78 5.55
C SER A 8 -15.21 8.89 6.67
N PHE A 9 -15.27 9.39 7.88
CA PHE A 9 -14.87 8.69 9.10
C PHE A 9 -16.06 8.62 10.09
N GLN A 10 -15.96 7.75 11.07
CA GLN A 10 -16.81 7.86 12.25
C GLN A 10 -16.47 9.14 13.00
N HIS A 11 -17.45 9.78 13.64
CA HIS A 11 -17.34 11.09 14.27
C HIS A 11 -16.14 11.19 15.24
N GLU A 12 -15.97 10.20 16.12
CA GLU A 12 -14.85 10.17 17.08
C GLU A 12 -13.46 10.09 16.39
N VAL A 13 -13.38 9.39 15.26
CA VAL A 13 -12.14 9.28 14.47
C VAL A 13 -11.85 10.59 13.76
N GLU A 14 -12.88 11.27 13.23
CA GLU A 14 -12.73 12.57 12.59
C GLU A 14 -12.28 13.64 13.60
N GLU A 15 -12.86 13.66 14.81
CA GLU A 15 -12.40 14.54 15.89
C GLU A 15 -10.94 14.26 16.29
N TYR A 16 -10.57 12.98 16.40
CA TYR A 16 -9.19 12.57 16.70
C TYR A 16 -8.20 13.08 15.66
N LEU A 17 -8.50 12.90 14.37
CA LEU A 17 -7.66 13.39 13.27
C LEU A 17 -7.61 14.93 13.26
N THR A 18 -8.74 15.61 13.45
CA THR A 18 -8.81 17.06 13.51
C THR A 18 -7.91 17.62 14.64
N LYS A 19 -7.94 17.02 15.83
CA LYS A 19 -7.07 17.41 16.95
C LYS A 19 -5.58 17.19 16.60
N MET A 20 -5.26 16.11 15.92
CA MET A 20 -3.89 15.81 15.47
C MET A 20 -3.36 16.89 14.52
N PHE A 21 -4.14 17.28 13.51
CA PHE A 21 -3.76 18.33 12.55
C PHE A 21 -3.79 19.74 13.14
N ARG A 22 -4.48 19.94 14.27
CA ARG A 22 -4.54 21.20 15.03
C ARG A 22 -3.65 21.18 16.28
N ASN A 23 -2.58 20.37 16.29
CA ASN A 23 -1.65 20.42 17.42
C ASN A 23 -0.89 21.76 17.47
N ASN A 24 -0.48 22.17 18.68
CA ASN A 24 0.10 23.50 18.93
C ASN A 24 1.36 23.78 18.10
N GLU A 25 2.23 22.78 17.88
CA GLU A 25 3.47 22.96 17.11
C GLU A 25 3.17 23.26 15.64
N LEU A 26 2.19 22.57 15.03
CA LEU A 26 1.75 22.81 13.66
C LEU A 26 1.09 24.17 13.51
N ILE A 27 0.18 24.54 14.43
CA ILE A 27 -0.51 25.83 14.40
C ILE A 27 0.48 26.98 14.53
N THR A 28 1.46 26.87 15.43
CA THR A 28 2.48 27.91 15.63
C THR A 28 3.38 28.08 14.41
N THR A 29 3.62 27.01 13.66
CA THR A 29 4.54 27.02 12.51
C THR A 29 3.86 27.47 11.22
N SER A 30 2.65 26.99 10.95
CA SER A 30 1.99 27.14 9.64
C SER A 30 0.69 27.93 9.72
N GLY A 31 0.15 28.13 10.92
CA GLY A 31 -1.15 28.78 11.12
C GLY A 31 -2.34 27.85 10.92
N ILE A 32 -3.46 28.21 11.57
CA ILE A 32 -4.66 27.36 11.62
C ILE A 32 -5.32 27.16 10.25
N GLN A 33 -5.32 28.21 9.41
CA GLN A 33 -5.97 28.17 8.09
C GLN A 33 -5.22 27.25 7.12
N GLU A 34 -3.88 27.27 7.15
CA GLU A 34 -3.06 26.38 6.31
C GLU A 34 -3.26 24.92 6.74
N MET A 35 -3.28 24.65 8.05
CA MET A 35 -3.51 23.29 8.56
C MET A 35 -4.90 22.76 8.20
N GLU A 36 -5.93 23.59 8.30
CA GLU A 36 -7.28 23.21 7.87
C GLU A 36 -7.32 22.92 6.36
N SER A 37 -6.71 23.76 5.55
CA SER A 37 -6.61 23.55 4.09
C SER A 37 -5.90 22.24 3.75
N LYS A 38 -4.77 21.94 4.40
CA LYS A 38 -4.04 20.68 4.24
C LYS A 38 -4.89 19.48 4.64
N TYR A 39 -5.58 19.55 5.78
CA TYR A 39 -6.45 18.47 6.22
C TYR A 39 -7.58 18.21 5.21
N GLN A 40 -8.26 19.26 4.75
CA GLN A 40 -9.32 19.14 3.75
C GLN A 40 -8.80 18.61 2.41
N SER A 41 -7.59 19.00 2.01
CA SER A 41 -6.90 18.47 0.84
C SER A 41 -6.61 16.98 1.01
N LEU A 42 -6.08 16.56 2.15
CA LEU A 42 -5.80 15.17 2.48
C LEU A 42 -7.06 14.29 2.38
N LEU A 43 -8.19 14.72 2.95
CA LEU A 43 -9.46 14.00 2.86
C LEU A 43 -9.92 13.79 1.41
N SER A 44 -9.67 14.76 0.56
CA SER A 44 -9.97 14.65 -0.87
C SER A 44 -9.02 13.69 -1.59
N HIS A 45 -7.72 13.74 -1.31
CA HIS A 45 -6.72 12.86 -1.94
C HIS A 45 -6.90 11.39 -1.55
N LEU A 46 -7.29 11.12 -0.30
CA LEU A 46 -7.51 9.74 0.16
C LEU A 46 -8.62 9.02 -0.61
N SER A 47 -9.61 9.73 -1.15
CA SER A 47 -10.68 9.14 -1.94
C SER A 47 -10.32 8.83 -3.40
N HIS A 48 -9.18 9.33 -3.89
CA HIS A 48 -8.70 9.12 -5.26
C HIS A 48 -7.53 8.14 -5.29
N PRO A 49 -7.40 7.30 -6.32
CA PRO A 49 -6.21 6.48 -6.48
C PRO A 49 -4.97 7.36 -6.70
N PRO A 50 -3.76 6.87 -6.40
CA PRO A 50 -2.53 7.53 -6.84
C PRO A 50 -2.49 7.73 -8.35
N GLY A 51 -1.88 8.83 -8.81
CA GLY A 51 -1.75 9.15 -10.23
C GLY A 51 -0.79 8.26 -11.02
N PHE A 52 -0.12 7.32 -10.33
CA PHE A 52 0.79 6.37 -10.94
C PHE A 52 0.56 4.96 -10.39
N THR A 53 0.58 3.98 -11.30
CA THR A 53 0.74 2.58 -10.94
C THR A 53 2.22 2.29 -10.81
N THR A 54 2.64 1.75 -9.67
CA THR A 54 4.03 1.37 -9.42
C THR A 54 4.16 -0.13 -9.47
N VAL A 55 5.15 -0.62 -10.21
CA VAL A 55 5.51 -2.02 -10.26
C VAL A 55 6.99 -2.19 -9.96
N ARG A 56 7.30 -3.22 -9.22
CA ARG A 56 8.65 -3.66 -8.92
C ARG A 56 9.03 -4.79 -9.88
N VAL A 57 10.21 -4.68 -10.48
CA VAL A 57 10.79 -5.72 -11.34
C VAL A 57 11.53 -6.74 -10.48
N ASN A 58 11.33 -8.01 -10.77
CA ASN A 58 12.13 -9.09 -10.20
C ASN A 58 13.50 -9.16 -10.92
N ILE A 59 14.44 -8.34 -10.44
CA ILE A 59 15.80 -8.23 -11.02
C ILE A 59 16.63 -9.52 -10.85
N HIS A 60 16.18 -10.47 -10.05
CA HIS A 60 16.77 -11.79 -9.94
C HIS A 60 16.58 -12.60 -11.24
N LEU A 61 15.47 -12.40 -11.95
CA LEU A 61 15.13 -13.17 -13.16
C LEU A 61 15.40 -12.42 -14.46
N ALA A 62 15.26 -11.09 -14.49
CA ALA A 62 15.36 -10.32 -15.72
C ALA A 62 15.85 -8.88 -15.50
N SER A 63 16.46 -8.30 -16.53
CA SER A 63 16.84 -6.88 -16.46
C SER A 63 15.63 -5.95 -16.56
N VAL A 64 15.70 -4.82 -15.87
CA VAL A 64 14.63 -3.79 -15.88
C VAL A 64 14.31 -3.31 -17.29
N LYS A 65 15.33 -3.10 -18.13
CA LYS A 65 15.16 -2.67 -19.53
C LYS A 65 14.35 -3.68 -20.36
N HIS A 66 14.61 -4.98 -20.17
CA HIS A 66 13.86 -6.03 -20.86
C HIS A 66 12.39 -6.05 -20.41
N VAL A 67 12.16 -6.05 -19.10
CA VAL A 67 10.80 -6.07 -18.52
C VAL A 67 10.02 -4.80 -18.88
N LYS A 68 10.66 -3.63 -18.87
CA LYS A 68 10.07 -2.36 -19.31
C LYS A 68 9.54 -2.45 -20.74
N LYS A 69 10.33 -3.03 -21.66
CA LYS A 69 9.90 -3.19 -23.06
C LYS A 69 8.67 -4.09 -23.18
N LEU A 70 8.68 -5.26 -22.54
CA LEU A 70 7.54 -6.18 -22.53
C LEU A 70 6.28 -5.55 -21.91
N LEU A 71 6.45 -4.84 -20.81
CA LEU A 71 5.36 -4.15 -20.13
C LEU A 71 4.78 -3.01 -20.98
N PHE A 72 5.61 -2.25 -21.67
CA PHE A 72 5.16 -1.21 -22.58
C PHE A 72 4.32 -1.77 -23.73
N GLU A 73 4.77 -2.86 -24.35
CA GLU A 73 4.01 -3.55 -25.42
C GLU A 73 2.67 -4.06 -24.92
N GLU A 74 2.61 -4.58 -23.68
CA GLU A 74 1.38 -5.06 -23.07
C GLU A 74 0.41 -3.92 -22.75
N ILE A 75 0.89 -2.81 -22.18
CA ILE A 75 0.05 -1.62 -21.90
C ILE A 75 -0.53 -1.04 -23.19
N GLN A 76 0.25 -0.96 -24.26
CA GLN A 76 -0.26 -0.50 -25.56
C GLN A 76 -1.41 -1.38 -26.08
N LYS A 77 -1.33 -2.69 -25.90
CA LYS A 77 -2.44 -3.60 -26.27
C LYS A 77 -3.68 -3.34 -25.43
N GLN A 78 -3.52 -3.26 -24.11
CA GLN A 78 -4.63 -3.00 -23.19
C GLN A 78 -5.32 -1.65 -23.49
N PHE A 79 -4.56 -0.64 -23.84
CA PHE A 79 -5.06 0.72 -24.10
C PHE A 79 -5.31 1.00 -25.58
N LYS A 80 -5.45 -0.05 -26.40
CA LYS A 80 -5.83 0.03 -27.82
C LYS A 80 -4.92 0.98 -28.63
N GLY A 81 -3.61 0.90 -28.39
CA GLY A 81 -2.59 1.69 -29.08
C GLY A 81 -2.34 3.08 -28.49
N LEU A 82 -3.00 3.43 -27.39
CA LEU A 82 -2.70 4.65 -26.66
C LEU A 82 -1.28 4.56 -26.08
N CYS A 83 -0.44 5.53 -26.41
CA CYS A 83 0.95 5.56 -25.94
C CYS A 83 1.03 6.15 -24.53
N VAL A 84 1.09 5.28 -23.53
CA VAL A 84 1.35 5.66 -22.13
C VAL A 84 2.79 5.27 -21.79
N PRO A 85 3.62 6.20 -21.28
CA PRO A 85 5.02 5.90 -21.00
C PRO A 85 5.15 4.94 -19.80
N VAL A 86 6.17 4.09 -19.85
CA VAL A 86 6.67 3.31 -18.71
C VAL A 86 7.99 3.92 -18.28
N LEU A 87 8.02 4.54 -17.11
CA LEU A 87 9.15 5.32 -16.61
C LEU A 87 10.01 4.48 -15.66
N GLU A 88 11.32 4.59 -15.76
CA GLU A 88 12.25 4.02 -14.77
C GLU A 88 12.47 5.04 -13.66
N HIS A 89 12.37 4.62 -12.39
CA HIS A 89 12.63 5.52 -11.29
C HIS A 89 14.14 5.72 -11.08
N PRO A 90 14.67 6.97 -11.11
CA PRO A 90 16.12 7.20 -11.13
C PRO A 90 16.86 6.77 -9.86
N LYS A 91 16.16 6.71 -8.72
CA LYS A 91 16.74 6.33 -7.41
C LYS A 91 16.34 4.93 -6.95
N LEU A 92 15.45 4.24 -7.66
CA LEU A 92 14.95 2.90 -7.33
C LEU A 92 15.12 2.02 -8.56
N GLN A 93 16.27 1.36 -8.67
CA GLN A 93 16.75 0.69 -9.88
C GLN A 93 15.85 -0.43 -10.41
N ASP A 94 14.96 -0.96 -9.58
CA ASP A 94 14.04 -2.06 -9.88
C ASP A 94 12.57 -1.60 -10.02
N THR A 95 12.34 -0.32 -10.18
CA THR A 95 10.99 0.27 -10.10
C THR A 95 10.58 0.94 -11.39
N LEU A 96 9.40 0.56 -11.89
CA LEU A 96 8.74 1.16 -13.03
C LEU A 96 7.48 1.89 -12.58
N LEU A 97 7.24 3.05 -13.18
CA LEU A 97 6.09 3.90 -12.93
C LEU A 97 5.26 4.05 -14.20
N ILE A 98 3.96 3.93 -14.08
CA ILE A 98 3.02 4.04 -15.19
C ILE A 98 1.98 5.10 -14.83
N PRO A 99 1.91 6.22 -15.55
CA PRO A 99 0.89 7.25 -15.33
C PRO A 99 -0.53 6.68 -15.46
N VAL A 100 -1.43 7.13 -14.59
CA VAL A 100 -2.84 6.77 -14.59
C VAL A 100 -3.64 7.94 -15.18
N ILE A 101 -4.37 7.69 -16.27
CA ILE A 101 -5.17 8.70 -16.94
C ILE A 101 -6.55 8.78 -16.29
N GLY A 102 -6.95 9.96 -15.86
CA GLY A 102 -8.25 10.19 -15.23
C GLY A 102 -8.24 11.28 -14.17
N PRO A 103 -9.40 11.58 -13.57
CA PRO A 103 -10.69 10.92 -13.78
C PRO A 103 -11.36 11.35 -15.09
N ARG A 104 -11.85 10.37 -15.87
CA ARG A 104 -12.57 10.63 -17.11
C ARG A 104 -14.03 11.00 -16.79
N ARG A 105 -14.42 12.24 -17.13
CA ARG A 105 -15.71 12.81 -16.71
C ARG A 105 -16.85 12.57 -17.69
N ASP A 106 -16.54 12.36 -18.96
CA ASP A 106 -17.50 12.36 -20.07
C ASP A 106 -17.94 10.94 -20.46
N LEU A 107 -17.81 9.97 -19.55
CA LEU A 107 -18.25 8.60 -19.80
C LEU A 107 -19.77 8.49 -19.78
N LYS A 108 -20.36 7.96 -20.87
CA LYS A 108 -21.80 7.72 -20.97
C LYS A 108 -22.19 6.58 -20.03
N LYS A 109 -23.22 6.79 -19.21
CA LYS A 109 -23.77 5.75 -18.34
C LYS A 109 -24.79 4.89 -19.09
N HIS A 110 -24.76 3.59 -18.82
CA HIS A 110 -25.70 2.60 -19.35
C HIS A 110 -26.88 2.37 -18.39
N ALA A 111 -28.04 1.95 -18.92
CA ALA A 111 -29.21 1.68 -18.09
C ALA A 111 -29.07 0.42 -17.22
N SER A 112 -28.23 -0.54 -17.64
CA SER A 112 -27.92 -1.72 -16.84
C SER A 112 -26.82 -1.39 -15.83
N GLU A 113 -27.11 -1.59 -14.56
CA GLU A 113 -26.18 -1.25 -13.46
C GLU A 113 -25.67 -2.51 -12.75
N VAL A 114 -24.42 -2.45 -12.34
CA VAL A 114 -23.77 -3.42 -11.45
C VAL A 114 -23.22 -2.67 -10.24
N ILE A 115 -23.59 -3.13 -9.05
CA ILE A 115 -23.11 -2.57 -7.79
C ILE A 115 -22.10 -3.53 -7.18
N VAL A 116 -20.92 -3.00 -6.85
CA VAL A 116 -19.85 -3.75 -6.17
C VAL A 116 -19.62 -3.21 -4.77
N GLY A 117 -19.04 -4.04 -3.90
CA GLY A 117 -18.60 -3.58 -2.57
C GLY A 117 -17.41 -2.63 -2.65
N ALA A 118 -17.20 -1.81 -1.61
CA ALA A 118 -16.18 -0.77 -1.57
C ALA A 118 -14.78 -1.29 -1.92
N HIS A 119 -14.34 -2.41 -1.35
CA HIS A 119 -13.02 -2.99 -1.64
C HIS A 119 -12.83 -3.38 -3.12
N CYS A 120 -13.88 -3.96 -3.73
CA CYS A 120 -13.88 -4.26 -5.15
C CYS A 120 -13.83 -2.97 -5.98
N GLY A 121 -14.62 -1.96 -5.60
CA GLY A 121 -14.59 -0.64 -6.23
C GLY A 121 -13.22 0.01 -6.20
N TYR A 122 -12.53 -0.05 -5.08
CA TYR A 122 -11.16 0.46 -4.94
C TYR A 122 -10.15 -0.29 -5.82
N ALA A 123 -10.32 -1.60 -5.98
CA ALA A 123 -9.51 -2.38 -6.91
C ALA A 123 -9.76 -1.99 -8.37
N VAL A 124 -11.01 -1.76 -8.76
CA VAL A 124 -11.38 -1.29 -10.12
C VAL A 124 -10.74 0.06 -10.42
N LEU A 125 -10.75 1.01 -9.47
CA LEU A 125 -10.09 2.31 -9.64
C LEU A 125 -8.57 2.21 -9.81
N ARG A 126 -7.96 1.07 -9.43
CA ARG A 126 -6.54 0.75 -9.64
C ARG A 126 -6.28 -0.18 -10.84
N GLY A 127 -7.27 -0.38 -11.73
CA GLY A 127 -7.11 -1.13 -12.97
C GLY A 127 -7.60 -2.57 -12.95
N ALA A 128 -8.17 -3.06 -11.84
CA ALA A 128 -8.72 -4.41 -11.80
C ALA A 128 -10.05 -4.52 -12.56
N HIS A 129 -10.34 -5.71 -13.08
CA HIS A 129 -11.68 -6.10 -13.50
C HIS A 129 -12.56 -6.46 -12.28
N VAL A 130 -13.85 -6.65 -12.50
CA VAL A 130 -14.78 -7.04 -11.43
C VAL A 130 -14.94 -8.56 -11.39
N TYR A 131 -14.56 -9.15 -10.25
CA TYR A 131 -14.75 -10.57 -10.00
C TYR A 131 -16.07 -10.84 -9.26
N VAL A 132 -16.68 -11.99 -9.52
CA VAL A 132 -18.00 -12.39 -8.99
C VAL A 132 -18.15 -12.19 -7.48
N PRO A 133 -17.17 -12.53 -6.62
CA PRO A 133 -17.31 -12.32 -5.17
C PRO A 133 -17.54 -10.86 -4.77
N GLY A 134 -17.05 -9.89 -5.57
CA GLY A 134 -17.21 -8.46 -5.32
C GLY A 134 -18.55 -7.88 -5.74
N ILE A 135 -19.35 -8.61 -6.53
CA ILE A 135 -20.65 -8.13 -7.05
C ILE A 135 -21.73 -8.29 -5.97
N LEU A 136 -22.40 -7.21 -5.63
CA LEU A 136 -23.50 -7.17 -4.66
C LEU A 136 -24.88 -7.15 -5.35
N SER A 137 -25.02 -6.35 -6.41
CA SER A 137 -26.28 -6.21 -7.13
C SER A 137 -26.04 -6.09 -8.64
N THR A 138 -26.99 -6.52 -9.43
CA THR A 138 -27.04 -6.30 -10.88
C THR A 138 -28.47 -5.99 -11.29
N SER A 139 -28.64 -5.30 -12.41
CA SER A 139 -29.96 -5.11 -13.02
C SER A 139 -30.68 -6.43 -13.24
N ARG A 140 -32.01 -6.40 -13.11
CA ARG A 140 -32.87 -7.62 -13.02
C ARG A 140 -32.71 -8.57 -14.22
N PHE A 141 -32.53 -8.05 -15.42
CA PHE A 141 -32.51 -8.84 -16.66
C PHE A 141 -31.14 -8.87 -17.33
N MET A 142 -30.07 -8.53 -16.59
CA MET A 142 -28.71 -8.53 -17.12
C MET A 142 -28.31 -9.90 -17.67
N LYS A 143 -27.78 -9.91 -18.88
CA LYS A 143 -27.28 -11.09 -19.60
C LYS A 143 -25.77 -10.96 -19.82
N ALA A 144 -25.11 -12.09 -20.10
CA ALA A 144 -23.74 -12.10 -20.59
C ALA A 144 -23.66 -11.32 -21.92
N GLY A 145 -22.63 -10.51 -22.09
CA GLY A 145 -22.44 -9.62 -23.24
C GLY A 145 -23.06 -8.22 -23.10
N ASP A 146 -23.89 -7.96 -22.07
CA ASP A 146 -24.50 -6.65 -21.87
C ASP A 146 -23.46 -5.60 -21.48
N LEU A 147 -23.63 -4.38 -22.03
CA LEU A 147 -22.93 -3.19 -21.57
C LEU A 147 -23.55 -2.70 -20.26
N VAL A 148 -22.71 -2.54 -19.25
CA VAL A 148 -23.14 -2.19 -17.89
C VAL A 148 -22.35 -1.01 -17.35
N SER A 149 -23.01 -0.17 -16.53
CA SER A 149 -22.35 0.82 -15.68
C SER A 149 -22.07 0.24 -14.31
N VAL A 150 -20.81 0.34 -13.86
CA VAL A 150 -20.35 -0.22 -12.59
C VAL A 150 -20.26 0.88 -11.54
N TYR A 151 -20.84 0.61 -10.37
CA TYR A 151 -20.82 1.52 -9.23
C TYR A 151 -20.33 0.81 -7.97
N SER A 152 -19.69 1.56 -7.10
CA SER A 152 -19.30 1.09 -5.75
C SER A 152 -20.32 1.55 -4.71
N ASP A 153 -20.80 0.63 -3.89
CA ASP A 153 -21.47 0.94 -2.62
C ASP A 153 -20.39 1.29 -1.59
N ILE A 154 -20.29 2.56 -1.24
CA ILE A 154 -19.27 3.05 -0.31
C ILE A 154 -19.70 2.97 1.16
N GLU A 155 -21.00 2.84 1.43
CA GLU A 155 -21.57 2.78 2.78
C GLU A 155 -21.82 1.34 3.28
N GLY A 156 -21.68 0.33 2.42
CA GLY A 156 -21.91 -1.06 2.79
C GLY A 156 -23.39 -1.43 3.00
N LYS A 157 -24.31 -0.70 2.38
CA LYS A 157 -25.77 -0.88 2.55
C LYS A 157 -26.41 -1.83 1.52
N CYS A 158 -25.72 -2.10 0.41
CA CYS A 158 -26.22 -2.97 -0.64
C CYS A 158 -26.12 -4.44 -0.22
N LYS A 159 -27.25 -5.15 -0.23
CA LYS A 159 -27.28 -6.59 0.06
C LYS A 159 -26.93 -7.40 -1.19
N ARG A 160 -26.17 -8.48 -1.02
CA ARG A 160 -25.86 -9.41 -2.12
C ARG A 160 -27.15 -10.03 -2.70
N GLY A 161 -27.27 -9.99 -4.04
CA GLY A 161 -28.44 -10.45 -4.77
C GLY A 161 -29.56 -9.41 -4.90
N ALA A 162 -29.37 -8.17 -4.43
CA ALA A 162 -30.32 -7.09 -4.66
C ALA A 162 -30.57 -6.87 -6.17
N LYS A 163 -31.78 -6.51 -6.53
CA LYS A 163 -32.18 -6.23 -7.93
C LYS A 163 -32.05 -4.76 -8.30
N GLU A 164 -32.07 -3.91 -7.29
CA GLU A 164 -31.99 -2.45 -7.36
C GLU A 164 -31.29 -1.92 -6.13
N PHE A 165 -30.60 -0.79 -6.24
CA PHE A 165 -29.94 -0.13 -5.12
C PHE A 165 -30.00 1.39 -5.30
N GLU A 166 -30.69 2.05 -4.39
CA GLU A 166 -30.88 3.52 -4.39
C GLU A 166 -29.98 4.24 -3.35
N GLY A 167 -29.09 3.51 -2.68
CA GLY A 167 -28.13 4.09 -1.72
C GLY A 167 -27.05 4.91 -2.39
N VAL A 168 -26.18 5.50 -1.56
CA VAL A 168 -25.03 6.29 -2.04
C VAL A 168 -24.06 5.38 -2.78
N LYS A 169 -23.90 5.65 -4.06
CA LYS A 169 -23.04 4.86 -4.96
C LYS A 169 -22.14 5.77 -5.79
N VAL A 170 -20.92 5.31 -6.04
CA VAL A 170 -19.91 6.04 -6.83
C VAL A 170 -19.67 5.32 -8.14
N PHE A 171 -19.76 6.07 -9.25
CA PHE A 171 -19.53 5.54 -10.60
C PHE A 171 -18.03 5.22 -10.79
N LEU A 172 -17.76 4.00 -11.29
CA LEU A 172 -16.40 3.49 -11.51
C LEU A 172 -16.02 3.38 -12.98
N GLY A 173 -17.02 3.40 -13.86
CA GLY A 173 -16.85 3.21 -15.31
C GLY A 173 -17.82 2.19 -15.89
N ASN A 174 -17.58 1.84 -17.15
CA ASN A 174 -18.41 0.89 -17.89
C ASN A 174 -17.65 -0.41 -18.17
N GLY A 175 -18.38 -1.50 -18.28
CA GLY A 175 -17.85 -2.82 -18.59
C GLY A 175 -18.81 -3.65 -19.44
N ILE A 176 -18.33 -4.83 -19.81
CA ILE A 176 -19.11 -5.88 -20.44
C ILE A 176 -19.31 -6.98 -19.41
N SER A 177 -20.55 -7.41 -19.23
CA SER A 177 -20.86 -8.56 -18.37
C SER A 177 -20.41 -9.85 -19.03
N GLU A 178 -19.53 -10.59 -18.36
CA GLU A 178 -19.08 -11.91 -18.81
C GLU A 178 -20.07 -13.02 -18.44
N LEU A 179 -20.94 -12.76 -17.46
CA LEU A 179 -21.92 -13.69 -16.91
C LEU A 179 -23.29 -13.03 -16.80
N SER A 180 -24.37 -13.81 -16.92
CA SER A 180 -25.71 -13.35 -16.61
C SER A 180 -25.93 -13.20 -15.10
N ARG A 181 -26.97 -12.44 -14.73
CA ARG A 181 -27.37 -12.32 -13.32
C ARG A 181 -27.61 -13.68 -12.65
N SER A 182 -28.26 -14.61 -13.35
CA SER A 182 -28.56 -15.95 -12.81
C SER A 182 -27.31 -16.76 -12.52
N GLU A 183 -26.26 -16.62 -13.32
CA GLU A 183 -24.97 -17.28 -13.07
C GLU A 183 -24.23 -16.66 -11.89
N ILE A 184 -24.20 -15.31 -11.80
CA ILE A 184 -23.54 -14.57 -10.72
C ILE A 184 -24.13 -14.92 -9.34
N PHE A 185 -25.45 -15.07 -9.24
CA PHE A 185 -26.16 -15.33 -7.99
C PHE A 185 -26.72 -16.75 -7.89
N SER A 186 -26.15 -17.69 -8.63
CA SER A 186 -26.53 -19.10 -8.61
C SER A 186 -26.36 -19.71 -7.22
N SER A 187 -27.30 -20.62 -6.87
CA SER A 187 -27.25 -21.38 -5.63
C SER A 187 -26.27 -22.56 -5.64
N SER A 188 -25.70 -22.90 -6.80
CA SER A 188 -24.76 -24.02 -6.97
C SER A 188 -23.31 -23.75 -6.49
N GLY A 189 -23.08 -22.63 -5.82
CA GLY A 189 -21.80 -22.27 -5.21
C GLY A 189 -21.24 -20.94 -5.72
N PRO A 190 -20.30 -20.33 -4.97
CA PRO A 190 -19.71 -19.06 -5.38
C PRO A 190 -18.79 -19.28 -6.60
N LEU A 191 -19.14 -18.68 -7.71
CA LEU A 191 -18.22 -18.55 -8.85
C LEU A 191 -17.08 -17.59 -8.47
N ASN A 192 -15.85 -17.96 -8.78
CA ASN A 192 -14.66 -17.15 -8.49
C ASN A 192 -14.09 -16.44 -9.75
N GLY A 193 -14.81 -16.50 -10.87
CA GLY A 193 -14.38 -15.94 -12.14
C GLY A 193 -14.61 -14.43 -12.29
N MET A 194 -14.15 -13.91 -13.43
CA MET A 194 -14.43 -12.54 -13.85
C MET A 194 -15.93 -12.40 -14.14
N GLY A 195 -16.58 -11.43 -13.50
CA GLY A 195 -17.98 -11.13 -13.71
C GLY A 195 -18.20 -9.98 -14.70
N ILE A 196 -17.42 -8.91 -14.58
CA ILE A 196 -17.47 -7.77 -15.49
C ILE A 196 -16.05 -7.43 -15.95
N ARG A 197 -15.87 -7.40 -17.26
CA ARG A 197 -14.64 -6.90 -17.87
C ARG A 197 -14.76 -5.39 -18.09
N MET A 198 -14.01 -4.60 -17.35
CA MET A 198 -14.00 -3.15 -17.48
C MET A 198 -13.44 -2.76 -18.86
N ILE A 199 -14.13 -1.87 -19.57
CA ILE A 199 -13.75 -1.37 -20.91
C ILE A 199 -13.56 0.15 -20.92
N GLU A 200 -14.30 0.86 -20.09
CA GLU A 200 -14.22 2.32 -19.93
C GLU A 200 -14.18 2.69 -18.44
N PRO A 201 -13.09 2.38 -17.72
CA PRO A 201 -12.97 2.75 -16.32
C PRO A 201 -12.82 4.27 -16.17
N VAL A 202 -13.22 4.83 -15.02
CA VAL A 202 -13.04 6.26 -14.69
C VAL A 202 -11.55 6.63 -14.64
N TYR A 203 -10.71 5.74 -14.12
CA TYR A 203 -9.26 5.85 -14.20
C TYR A 203 -8.71 4.76 -15.11
N LEU A 204 -8.02 5.17 -16.17
CA LEU A 204 -7.33 4.24 -17.06
C LEU A 204 -5.99 3.87 -16.44
N SER A 205 -6.01 2.80 -15.68
CA SER A 205 -4.86 2.17 -15.04
C SER A 205 -4.68 0.77 -15.65
N PRO A 206 -3.44 0.30 -15.90
CA PRO A 206 -3.24 -1.01 -16.49
C PRO A 206 -3.72 -2.14 -15.57
N SER A 207 -4.31 -3.17 -16.15
CA SER A 207 -4.57 -4.44 -15.46
C SER A 207 -3.32 -5.31 -15.48
N PHE A 208 -3.03 -5.93 -14.34
CA PHE A 208 -1.89 -6.84 -14.19
C PHE A 208 -2.31 -8.31 -14.06
N ASP A 209 -3.56 -8.63 -14.40
CA ASP A 209 -4.03 -10.01 -14.39
C ASP A 209 -3.22 -10.85 -15.40
N ASN A 210 -2.41 -11.78 -14.89
CA ASN A 210 -1.50 -12.63 -15.68
C ASN A 210 -0.48 -11.88 -16.55
N VAL A 211 -0.16 -10.63 -16.23
CA VAL A 211 0.86 -9.85 -16.95
C VAL A 211 2.21 -10.07 -16.30
N LEU A 212 3.13 -10.73 -17.01
CA LEU A 212 4.52 -10.98 -16.59
C LEU A 212 4.62 -11.45 -15.12
N PRO A 213 3.87 -12.50 -14.70
CA PRO A 213 3.63 -12.82 -13.29
C PRO A 213 4.89 -13.11 -12.46
N ASN A 214 5.96 -13.63 -13.11
CA ASN A 214 7.23 -13.93 -12.42
C ASN A 214 8.20 -12.74 -12.41
N HIS A 215 7.97 -11.74 -13.26
CA HIS A 215 8.88 -10.62 -13.49
C HIS A 215 8.44 -9.34 -12.81
N LEU A 216 7.15 -9.21 -12.48
CA LEU A 216 6.57 -8.01 -11.91
C LEU A 216 5.83 -8.29 -10.61
N PHE A 217 5.89 -7.32 -9.71
CA PHE A 217 5.08 -7.30 -8.51
C PHE A 217 4.49 -5.90 -8.30
N LEU A 218 3.15 -5.81 -8.25
CA LEU A 218 2.45 -4.57 -7.93
C LEU A 218 2.75 -4.16 -6.48
N GLN A 219 3.32 -2.98 -6.31
CA GLN A 219 3.68 -2.47 -4.98
C GLN A 219 3.63 -0.95 -4.98
N ASN A 220 3.01 -0.34 -3.95
CA ASN A 220 3.02 1.12 -3.83
C ASN A 220 4.43 1.67 -3.69
N LEU A 221 4.70 2.82 -4.27
CA LEU A 221 6.04 3.43 -4.28
C LEU A 221 6.66 3.54 -2.88
N PRO A 222 5.98 4.08 -1.83
CA PRO A 222 6.55 4.11 -0.49
C PRO A 222 6.90 2.73 0.06
N SER A 223 6.13 1.70 -0.28
CA SER A 223 6.38 0.32 0.13
C SER A 223 7.62 -0.28 -0.54
N VAL A 224 7.93 0.14 -1.78
CA VAL A 224 9.21 -0.20 -2.46
C VAL A 224 10.37 0.51 -1.77
N VAL A 225 10.23 1.78 -1.44
CA VAL A 225 11.26 2.59 -0.74
C VAL A 225 11.71 1.92 0.56
N VAL A 226 10.80 1.33 1.33
CA VAL A 226 11.12 0.64 2.60
C VAL A 226 12.24 -0.39 2.45
N SER A 227 12.17 -1.24 1.42
CA SER A 227 13.17 -2.30 1.23
C SER A 227 14.54 -1.73 0.82
N HIS A 228 14.56 -0.67 0.01
CA HIS A 228 15.78 0.05 -0.34
C HIS A 228 16.39 0.75 0.89
N ILE A 229 15.56 1.32 1.78
CA ILE A 229 16.03 1.93 3.04
C ILE A 229 16.64 0.90 3.99
N LEU A 230 16.05 -0.30 4.08
CA LEU A 230 16.64 -1.39 4.85
C LEU A 230 17.99 -1.82 4.28
N ASN A 231 18.15 -1.70 2.95
CA ASN A 231 19.38 -1.99 2.21
C ASN A 231 20.00 -3.36 2.56
N PRO A 232 19.24 -4.46 2.31
CA PRO A 232 19.69 -5.80 2.66
C PRO A 232 20.94 -6.18 1.87
N GLN A 233 21.88 -6.92 2.50
CA GLN A 233 23.10 -7.36 1.85
C GLN A 233 23.06 -8.88 1.62
N PRO A 234 23.64 -9.39 0.52
CA PRO A 234 23.79 -10.83 0.30
C PRO A 234 24.48 -11.52 1.49
N GLY A 235 23.94 -12.65 1.92
CA GLY A 235 24.46 -13.43 3.04
C GLY A 235 23.97 -13.01 4.43
N GLU A 236 23.25 -11.90 4.57
CA GLU A 236 22.65 -11.48 5.84
C GLU A 236 21.45 -12.35 6.24
N ARG A 237 21.17 -12.35 7.54
CA ARG A 237 19.96 -12.93 8.13
C ARG A 237 18.99 -11.81 8.50
N ILE A 238 17.87 -11.74 7.80
CA ILE A 238 16.88 -10.65 7.89
C ILE A 238 15.56 -11.17 8.45
N LEU A 239 14.92 -10.38 9.33
CA LEU A 239 13.59 -10.67 9.85
C LEU A 239 12.58 -9.67 9.31
N ASP A 240 11.50 -10.15 8.68
CA ASP A 240 10.28 -9.41 8.37
C ASP A 240 9.19 -9.85 9.35
N MET A 241 8.89 -9.01 10.34
CA MET A 241 8.07 -9.39 11.50
C MET A 241 6.57 -9.46 11.22
N CYS A 242 6.08 -8.76 10.19
CA CYS A 242 4.65 -8.66 9.82
C CYS A 242 4.52 -8.77 8.31
N ALA A 243 4.99 -9.89 7.77
CA ALA A 243 5.42 -10.05 6.39
C ALA A 243 4.29 -10.08 5.34
N ALA A 244 3.09 -10.49 5.74
CA ALA A 244 2.02 -10.72 4.76
C ALA A 244 1.51 -9.43 4.10
N PRO A 245 1.22 -9.48 2.80
CA PRO A 245 1.16 -10.65 1.90
C PRO A 245 2.50 -11.09 1.27
N GLY A 246 3.65 -10.53 1.67
CA GLY A 246 4.96 -10.92 1.19
C GLY A 246 5.60 -9.98 0.16
N GLY A 247 4.99 -8.81 -0.12
CA GLY A 247 5.53 -7.84 -1.08
C GLY A 247 6.91 -7.32 -0.68
N LYS A 248 7.08 -6.87 0.56
CA LYS A 248 8.38 -6.43 1.09
C LYS A 248 9.33 -7.60 1.28
N THR A 249 8.85 -8.73 1.81
CA THR A 249 9.62 -9.97 2.00
C THR A 249 10.31 -10.41 0.72
N THR A 250 9.54 -10.56 -0.37
CA THR A 250 10.06 -10.95 -1.68
C THR A 250 10.99 -9.89 -2.27
N HIS A 251 10.75 -8.63 -1.96
CA HIS A 251 11.63 -7.55 -2.38
C HIS A 251 13.00 -7.64 -1.69
N LEU A 252 13.03 -7.87 -0.38
CA LEU A 252 14.27 -8.07 0.38
C LEU A 252 15.08 -9.24 -0.22
N ALA A 253 14.45 -10.39 -0.47
CA ALA A 253 15.11 -11.53 -1.08
C ALA A 253 15.66 -11.22 -2.48
N THR A 254 14.90 -10.46 -3.29
CA THR A 254 15.35 -10.01 -4.62
C THR A 254 16.58 -9.10 -4.53
N LEU A 255 16.59 -8.14 -3.62
CA LEU A 255 17.73 -7.22 -3.41
C LEU A 255 18.96 -7.94 -2.86
N MET A 256 18.80 -9.06 -2.14
CA MET A 256 19.87 -9.94 -1.69
C MET A 256 20.35 -10.92 -2.77
N HIS A 257 19.83 -10.84 -3.99
CA HIS A 257 20.09 -11.81 -5.05
C HIS A 257 19.79 -13.27 -4.64
N ASP A 258 18.76 -13.46 -3.81
CA ASP A 258 18.38 -14.76 -3.22
C ASP A 258 19.51 -15.45 -2.41
N GLN A 259 20.44 -14.64 -1.83
CA GLN A 259 21.58 -15.10 -1.04
C GLN A 259 21.47 -14.65 0.41
N GLY A 260 21.48 -15.60 1.35
CA GLY A 260 21.27 -15.36 2.77
C GLY A 260 19.98 -15.97 3.27
N GLU A 261 19.35 -15.35 4.24
CA GLU A 261 18.12 -15.85 4.85
C GLU A 261 17.13 -14.71 5.16
N VAL A 262 15.91 -14.78 4.62
CA VAL A 262 14.81 -13.90 4.98
C VAL A 262 13.78 -14.70 5.78
N ILE A 263 13.69 -14.42 7.07
CA ILE A 263 12.66 -14.97 7.95
C ILE A 263 11.43 -14.09 7.88
N ALA A 264 10.33 -14.65 7.41
CA ALA A 264 9.05 -13.95 7.26
C ALA A 264 8.02 -14.50 8.23
N MET A 265 7.50 -13.66 9.11
CA MET A 265 6.49 -14.04 10.10
C MET A 265 5.17 -13.31 9.86
N ASP A 266 4.06 -14.00 10.06
CA ASP A 266 2.74 -13.39 10.25
C ASP A 266 1.91 -14.26 11.19
N LYS A 267 0.99 -13.63 11.92
CA LYS A 267 0.18 -14.31 12.94
C LYS A 267 -0.86 -15.27 12.36
N THR A 268 -1.22 -15.13 11.08
CA THR A 268 -2.34 -15.82 10.46
C THR A 268 -1.88 -16.79 9.38
N ALA A 269 -2.23 -18.07 9.49
CA ALA A 269 -1.82 -19.12 8.55
C ALA A 269 -2.18 -18.83 7.08
N ASN A 270 -3.38 -18.30 6.82
CA ASN A 270 -3.80 -17.93 5.46
C ASN A 270 -2.94 -16.78 4.88
N LYS A 271 -2.47 -15.87 5.72
CA LYS A 271 -1.56 -14.81 5.32
C LYS A 271 -0.17 -15.36 5.01
N VAL A 272 0.34 -16.28 5.84
CA VAL A 272 1.62 -16.97 5.60
C VAL A 272 1.59 -17.77 4.30
N LYS A 273 0.47 -18.44 3.99
CA LYS A 273 0.30 -19.12 2.70
C LYS A 273 0.48 -18.16 1.51
N LYS A 274 0.00 -16.92 1.62
CA LYS A 274 0.21 -15.91 0.56
C LYS A 274 1.68 -15.52 0.39
N ILE A 275 2.44 -15.40 1.48
CA ILE A 275 3.88 -15.14 1.42
C ILE A 275 4.59 -16.24 0.64
N LYS A 276 4.29 -17.52 0.95
CA LYS A 276 4.84 -18.68 0.23
C LYS A 276 4.51 -18.64 -1.25
N GLN A 277 3.25 -18.43 -1.60
CA GLN A 277 2.80 -18.34 -2.99
C GLN A 277 3.53 -17.24 -3.77
N ASN A 278 3.74 -16.07 -3.16
CA ASN A 278 4.47 -14.98 -3.80
C ASN A 278 5.97 -15.29 -3.95
N ALA A 279 6.59 -15.95 -2.95
CA ALA A 279 7.98 -16.38 -3.03
C ALA A 279 8.18 -17.43 -4.15
N GLU A 280 7.30 -18.42 -4.22
CA GLU A 280 7.30 -19.45 -5.27
C GLU A 280 7.09 -18.83 -6.66
N LEU A 281 6.11 -17.91 -6.81
CA LEU A 281 5.84 -17.21 -8.06
C LEU A 281 7.07 -16.43 -8.56
N LEU A 282 7.78 -15.78 -7.66
CA LEU A 282 8.98 -14.99 -7.98
C LEU A 282 10.27 -15.81 -7.97
N GLN A 283 10.19 -17.13 -7.76
CA GLN A 283 11.31 -18.08 -7.74
C GLN A 283 12.41 -17.71 -6.72
N LEU A 284 12.00 -17.32 -5.51
CA LEU A 284 12.88 -16.91 -4.42
C LEU A 284 12.94 -18.04 -3.36
N ASN A 285 14.16 -18.52 -3.05
CA ASN A 285 14.38 -19.69 -2.20
C ASN A 285 14.92 -19.35 -0.80
N CYS A 286 15.50 -18.16 -0.61
CA CYS A 286 16.08 -17.75 0.68
C CYS A 286 15.03 -17.36 1.73
N ILE A 287 13.73 -17.44 1.40
CA ILE A 287 12.63 -17.04 2.29
C ILE A 287 12.13 -18.24 3.10
N LYS A 288 12.21 -18.14 4.44
CA LYS A 288 11.58 -19.07 5.37
C LYS A 288 10.38 -18.41 6.03
N THR A 289 9.23 -19.07 6.01
CA THR A 289 7.96 -18.49 6.49
C THR A 289 7.44 -19.19 7.73
N PHE A 290 6.98 -18.42 8.72
CA PHE A 290 6.45 -18.95 9.96
C PHE A 290 5.10 -18.28 10.34
N CYS A 291 4.13 -19.11 10.74
CA CYS A 291 2.90 -18.63 11.35
C CYS A 291 3.15 -18.43 12.84
N TYR A 292 3.49 -17.19 13.22
CA TYR A 292 3.90 -16.91 14.60
C TYR A 292 3.52 -15.49 15.03
N ASP A 293 3.22 -15.32 16.33
CA ASP A 293 2.96 -14.00 16.91
C ASP A 293 4.29 -13.27 17.17
N GLY A 294 4.57 -12.23 16.39
CA GLY A 294 5.81 -11.44 16.49
C GLY A 294 6.10 -10.88 17.89
N THR A 295 5.05 -10.64 18.70
CA THR A 295 5.23 -10.18 20.09
C THR A 295 5.86 -11.25 21.02
N LYS A 296 5.90 -12.50 20.58
CA LYS A 296 6.47 -13.65 21.29
C LYS A 296 7.72 -14.21 20.64
N ALA A 297 8.25 -13.53 19.62
CA ALA A 297 9.34 -14.05 18.80
C ALA A 297 10.72 -14.07 19.50
N LEU A 298 10.85 -13.51 20.71
CA LEU A 298 12.06 -13.56 21.51
C LEU A 298 12.05 -14.78 22.44
N ALA A 299 13.09 -15.60 22.38
CA ALA A 299 13.29 -16.70 23.32
C ALA A 299 13.69 -16.18 24.71
N VAL A 300 13.09 -16.77 25.76
CA VAL A 300 13.40 -16.44 27.16
C VAL A 300 14.62 -17.22 27.65
N GLU A 301 14.80 -18.44 27.15
CA GLU A 301 15.90 -19.34 27.50
C GLU A 301 16.53 -19.97 26.26
N LYS A 302 17.82 -20.35 26.38
CA LYS A 302 18.50 -21.09 25.33
C LYS A 302 17.86 -22.50 25.22
N ARG A 303 17.28 -22.81 24.08
CA ARG A 303 16.76 -24.16 23.83
C ARG A 303 17.93 -25.09 23.48
N GLU A 304 17.88 -26.32 23.98
CA GLU A 304 18.88 -27.36 23.66
C GLU A 304 18.78 -27.83 22.20
N ASP A 305 17.60 -27.71 21.59
CA ASP A 305 17.36 -28.04 20.20
C ASP A 305 17.54 -26.80 19.30
N GLU A 306 18.39 -26.88 18.30
CA GLU A 306 18.56 -25.88 17.23
C GLU A 306 17.28 -25.82 16.37
N GLN A 307 16.24 -25.18 16.85
CA GLN A 307 15.05 -24.94 16.04
C GLN A 307 15.32 -23.80 15.05
N GLU A 308 15.16 -24.06 13.77
CA GLU A 308 15.29 -23.06 12.68
C GLU A 308 14.24 -21.93 12.74
N GLY A 309 13.19 -22.05 13.58
CA GLY A 309 12.04 -21.15 13.67
C GLY A 309 11.95 -20.37 14.98
N PRO A 310 10.93 -19.47 15.07
CA PRO A 310 10.68 -18.69 16.29
C PRO A 310 10.23 -19.55 17.48
N PRO A 311 10.52 -19.14 18.74
CA PRO A 311 11.18 -17.88 19.11
C PRO A 311 12.70 -17.94 18.93
N PHE A 312 13.31 -16.77 18.63
CA PHE A 312 14.72 -16.61 18.33
C PHE A 312 15.48 -16.05 19.53
N LEU A 313 16.78 -16.37 19.60
CA LEU A 313 17.68 -15.81 20.60
C LEU A 313 17.86 -14.29 20.40
N PRO A 314 18.22 -13.53 21.45
CA PRO A 314 18.61 -12.14 21.30
C PRO A 314 19.73 -11.98 20.25
N GLU A 315 19.73 -10.83 19.57
CA GLU A 315 20.80 -10.46 18.62
C GLU A 315 21.01 -11.49 17.49
N SER A 316 19.90 -12.06 16.97
CA SER A 316 19.94 -13.10 15.92
C SER A 316 19.91 -12.55 14.49
N PHE A 317 19.56 -11.28 14.29
CA PHE A 317 19.32 -10.72 12.96
C PHE A 317 20.21 -9.51 12.67
N ASP A 318 20.72 -9.46 11.43
CA ASP A 318 21.53 -8.35 10.93
C ASP A 318 20.66 -7.13 10.62
N ARG A 319 19.47 -7.40 10.08
CA ARG A 319 18.44 -6.37 9.78
C ARG A 319 17.06 -6.86 10.17
N ILE A 320 16.22 -5.92 10.58
CA ILE A 320 14.81 -6.19 10.89
C ILE A 320 13.92 -5.18 10.19
N LEU A 321 12.92 -5.69 9.49
CA LEU A 321 11.79 -4.90 9.00
C LEU A 321 10.61 -5.08 9.96
N LEU A 322 10.15 -3.98 10.51
CA LEU A 322 8.87 -3.89 11.21
C LEU A 322 7.91 -3.02 10.41
N ASP A 323 7.33 -3.61 9.35
CA ASP A 323 6.19 -3.03 8.66
C ASP A 323 4.94 -3.29 9.51
N ALA A 324 4.72 -2.41 10.47
CA ALA A 324 3.85 -2.68 11.60
C ALA A 324 2.37 -2.75 11.22
N PRO A 325 1.58 -3.65 11.84
CA PRO A 325 0.13 -3.54 11.77
C PRO A 325 -0.30 -2.14 12.20
N CYS A 326 -1.12 -1.50 11.40
CA CYS A 326 -1.52 -0.12 11.61
C CYS A 326 -2.98 0.13 11.20
N SER A 327 -3.50 1.31 11.51
CA SER A 327 -4.87 1.71 11.16
C SER A 327 -5.13 1.77 9.65
N GLY A 328 -4.09 1.86 8.81
CA GLY A 328 -4.21 1.85 7.35
C GLY A 328 -4.88 3.09 6.75
N MET A 329 -4.98 4.19 7.50
CA MET A 329 -5.66 5.41 7.06
C MET A 329 -4.98 6.14 5.90
N GLY A 330 -3.78 5.73 5.53
CA GLY A 330 -3.06 6.27 4.36
C GLY A 330 -3.39 5.58 3.04
N GLN A 331 -4.13 4.48 3.06
CA GLN A 331 -4.47 3.72 1.85
C GLN A 331 -5.35 4.53 0.89
N ARG A 332 -5.08 4.39 -0.42
CA ARG A 332 -5.80 5.07 -1.51
C ARG A 332 -6.16 4.10 -2.64
N PRO A 333 -7.31 4.24 -3.29
CA PRO A 333 -8.41 5.10 -2.88
C PRO A 333 -9.16 4.53 -1.67
N ASN A 334 -9.72 5.39 -0.83
CA ASN A 334 -10.61 5.03 0.26
C ASN A 334 -11.66 6.15 0.45
N MET A 335 -12.93 5.82 0.34
CA MET A 335 -14.02 6.81 0.41
C MET A 335 -14.80 6.71 1.72
N ALA A 336 -14.68 5.60 2.45
CA ALA A 336 -15.33 5.42 3.75
C ALA A 336 -14.47 4.54 4.64
N TYR A 337 -14.07 5.08 5.77
CA TYR A 337 -13.28 4.38 6.78
C TYR A 337 -14.16 4.03 7.97
N SER A 338 -14.41 2.75 8.19
CA SER A 338 -15.43 2.27 9.14
C SER A 338 -14.89 1.90 10.52
N ALA A 339 -13.56 1.88 10.73
CA ALA A 339 -13.00 1.51 12.02
C ALA A 339 -13.36 2.54 13.12
N THR A 340 -13.58 2.03 14.32
CA THR A 340 -13.85 2.83 15.53
C THR A 340 -12.57 3.46 16.07
N LEU A 341 -12.69 4.51 16.88
CA LEU A 341 -11.55 5.12 17.57
C LEU A 341 -10.80 4.10 18.44
N LYS A 342 -11.53 3.19 19.10
CA LYS A 342 -10.94 2.11 19.89
C LYS A 342 -10.06 1.18 19.06
N GLU A 343 -10.48 0.83 17.86
CA GLU A 343 -9.67 0.03 16.92
C GLU A 343 -8.44 0.80 16.49
N VAL A 344 -8.59 2.06 16.07
CA VAL A 344 -7.47 2.92 15.65
C VAL A 344 -6.43 3.06 16.76
N THR A 345 -6.83 3.37 17.98
CA THR A 345 -5.91 3.57 19.10
C THR A 345 -5.31 2.27 19.65
N SER A 346 -5.85 1.11 19.29
CA SER A 346 -5.31 -0.20 19.70
C SER A 346 -3.99 -0.56 19.01
N TYR A 347 -3.67 0.06 17.87
CA TYR A 347 -2.46 -0.25 17.12
C TYR A 347 -1.19 0.24 17.82
N GLN A 348 -1.20 1.44 18.39
CA GLN A 348 -0.01 2.01 19.04
C GLN A 348 0.61 1.08 20.12
N PRO A 349 -0.16 0.52 21.09
CA PRO A 349 0.40 -0.41 22.06
C PRO A 349 0.92 -1.72 21.45
N LEU A 350 0.27 -2.23 20.41
CA LEU A 350 0.73 -3.42 19.69
C LEU A 350 2.05 -3.17 18.98
N GLN A 351 2.17 -2.04 18.30
CA GLN A 351 3.39 -1.60 17.62
C GLN A 351 4.57 -1.50 18.60
N ARG A 352 4.35 -0.95 19.80
CA ARG A 352 5.38 -0.86 20.86
C ARG A 352 5.85 -2.24 21.35
N LYS A 353 4.92 -3.20 21.48
CA LYS A 353 5.28 -4.58 21.84
C LYS A 353 6.15 -5.23 20.75
N LEU A 354 5.77 -5.11 19.49
CA LEU A 354 6.53 -5.62 18.36
C LEU A 354 7.91 -4.95 18.25
N PHE A 355 7.95 -3.63 18.40
CA PHE A 355 9.20 -2.85 18.36
C PHE A 355 10.17 -3.26 19.46
N THR A 356 9.66 -3.49 20.68
CA THR A 356 10.47 -3.97 21.81
C THR A 356 11.13 -5.32 21.52
N VAL A 357 10.38 -6.24 20.90
CA VAL A 357 10.93 -7.53 20.48
C VAL A 357 11.94 -7.36 19.36
N ALA A 358 11.67 -6.50 18.38
CA ALA A 358 12.58 -6.21 17.28
C ALA A 358 13.94 -5.71 17.78
N VAL A 359 13.96 -4.75 18.71
CA VAL A 359 15.21 -4.19 19.26
C VAL A 359 16.04 -5.27 19.96
N LYS A 360 15.41 -6.22 20.67
CA LYS A 360 16.11 -7.31 21.35
C LYS A 360 16.66 -8.36 20.39
N LEU A 361 15.95 -8.61 19.28
CA LEU A 361 16.37 -9.57 18.25
C LEU A 361 17.43 -9.02 17.31
N LEU A 362 17.58 -7.69 17.23
CA LEU A 362 18.55 -7.02 16.38
C LEU A 362 19.94 -7.10 16.96
N LYS A 363 20.94 -7.49 16.15
CA LYS A 363 22.36 -7.47 16.50
C LYS A 363 22.85 -6.05 16.81
N GLN A 364 23.95 -5.95 17.52
CA GLN A 364 24.73 -4.71 17.63
C GLN A 364 25.23 -4.30 16.24
N GLY A 365 25.10 -3.01 15.89
CA GLY A 365 25.37 -2.50 14.55
C GLY A 365 24.29 -2.81 13.52
N GLY A 366 23.27 -3.58 13.88
CA GLY A 366 22.16 -3.94 13.01
C GLY A 366 21.23 -2.77 12.70
N ILE A 367 20.48 -2.90 11.60
CA ILE A 367 19.53 -1.89 11.10
C ILE A 367 18.10 -2.34 11.34
N LEU A 368 17.30 -1.46 11.93
CA LEU A 368 15.84 -1.61 12.07
C LEU A 368 15.15 -0.56 11.22
N VAL A 369 14.25 -1.00 10.33
CA VAL A 369 13.31 -0.10 9.63
C VAL A 369 11.92 -0.33 10.17
N TYR A 370 11.30 0.74 10.64
CA TYR A 370 9.91 0.82 11.06
C TYR A 370 9.09 1.52 9.99
N SER A 371 7.97 0.94 9.59
CA SER A 371 7.09 1.54 8.58
C SER A 371 5.61 1.28 8.88
N THR A 372 4.76 2.19 8.40
CA THR A 372 3.29 2.08 8.45
C THR A 372 2.67 2.66 7.19
N CYS A 373 1.46 2.20 6.85
CA CYS A 373 0.64 2.80 5.80
C CYS A 373 -0.50 3.67 6.38
N THR A 374 -0.22 4.40 7.46
CA THR A 374 -1.17 5.31 8.10
C THR A 374 -0.64 6.74 8.14
N ILE A 375 -1.56 7.67 8.46
CA ILE A 375 -1.30 9.11 8.52
C ILE A 375 -1.24 9.64 9.96
N THR A 376 -1.53 8.81 10.97
CA THR A 376 -1.63 9.25 12.36
C THR A 376 -0.27 9.55 12.97
N LEU A 377 -0.19 10.60 13.79
CA LEU A 377 1.02 10.96 14.53
C LEU A 377 1.39 9.89 15.56
N SER A 378 0.36 9.33 16.22
CA SER A 378 0.51 8.34 17.29
C SER A 378 1.14 7.03 16.86
N GLU A 379 0.91 6.62 15.61
CA GLU A 379 1.49 5.40 15.05
C GLU A 379 2.82 5.66 14.32
N ASN A 380 3.19 6.91 14.10
CA ASN A 380 4.34 7.34 13.30
C ASN A 380 5.38 8.07 14.18
N GLU A 381 5.37 9.39 14.19
CA GLU A 381 6.40 10.19 14.88
C GLU A 381 6.41 10.00 16.39
N GLU A 382 5.25 9.80 17.03
CA GLU A 382 5.21 9.48 18.47
C GLU A 382 5.80 8.11 18.81
N GLN A 383 5.75 7.13 17.88
CA GLN A 383 6.44 5.86 18.06
C GLN A 383 7.95 6.04 17.99
N VAL A 384 8.44 6.91 17.10
CA VAL A 384 9.87 7.24 17.03
C VAL A 384 10.34 7.95 18.30
N ALA A 385 9.62 8.95 18.78
CA ALA A 385 9.94 9.66 20.02
C ALA A 385 9.95 8.71 21.23
N TRP A 386 8.95 7.83 21.32
CA TRP A 386 8.90 6.78 22.34
C TRP A 386 10.10 5.82 22.24
N ALA A 387 10.44 5.36 21.03
CA ALA A 387 11.52 4.41 20.80
C ALA A 387 12.88 4.99 21.22
N LEU A 388 13.18 6.23 20.85
CA LEU A 388 14.42 6.91 21.20
C LEU A 388 14.55 7.15 22.72
N LYS A 389 13.41 7.43 23.39
CA LYS A 389 13.38 7.57 24.85
C LYS A 389 13.53 6.23 25.57
N THR A 390 12.95 5.16 25.02
CA THR A 390 12.89 3.84 25.69
C THR A 390 14.15 3.02 25.47
N PHE A 391 14.79 3.16 24.30
CA PHE A 391 15.95 2.38 23.89
C PHE A 391 17.16 3.29 23.60
N PRO A 392 17.99 3.62 24.61
CA PRO A 392 19.16 4.48 24.42
C PRO A 392 20.20 3.92 23.43
N CYS A 393 20.12 2.61 23.13
CA CYS A 393 20.95 1.95 22.13
C CYS A 393 20.53 2.24 20.69
N LEU A 394 19.37 2.87 20.46
CA LEU A 394 18.89 3.19 19.11
C LEU A 394 19.26 4.64 18.73
N GLN A 395 19.69 4.81 17.49
CA GLN A 395 19.94 6.10 16.88
C GLN A 395 19.25 6.17 15.53
N LEU A 396 18.54 7.27 15.26
CA LEU A 396 18.00 7.54 13.92
C LEU A 396 19.13 7.68 12.90
N GLN A 397 18.88 7.16 11.71
CA GLN A 397 19.84 7.20 10.61
C GLN A 397 19.26 7.94 9.40
N PRO A 398 20.10 8.62 8.61
CA PRO A 398 19.73 9.11 7.30
C PRO A 398 19.19 7.97 6.42
N GLN A 399 18.23 8.31 5.59
CA GLN A 399 17.61 7.36 4.68
C GLN A 399 18.04 7.67 3.24
N GLU A 400 18.54 6.66 2.56
CA GLU A 400 18.88 6.75 1.14
C GLU A 400 18.22 5.57 0.40
N PRO A 401 17.37 5.84 -0.62
CA PRO A 401 16.97 7.15 -1.13
C PRO A 401 15.98 7.90 -0.21
N HIS A 402 16.11 9.23 -0.16
CA HIS A 402 15.11 10.09 0.49
C HIS A 402 14.15 10.62 -0.58
N ILE A 403 12.91 10.16 -0.57
CA ILE A 403 11.87 10.46 -1.58
C ILE A 403 10.67 11.17 -0.92
N GLY A 404 10.27 10.72 0.27
CA GLY A 404 9.19 11.33 1.05
C GLY A 404 9.58 12.68 1.65
N GLY A 405 8.61 13.36 2.24
CA GLY A 405 8.84 14.57 3.02
C GLY A 405 9.36 14.28 4.43
N GLU A 406 9.67 15.34 5.17
CA GLU A 406 10.06 15.27 6.59
C GLU A 406 8.90 14.77 7.47
N GLY A 407 9.23 14.30 8.67
CA GLY A 407 8.23 13.93 9.69
C GLY A 407 7.37 15.11 10.14
N MET A 408 6.16 14.81 10.62
CA MET A 408 5.20 15.81 11.09
C MET A 408 5.55 16.27 12.52
N ARG A 409 5.42 17.57 12.78
CA ARG A 409 5.59 18.16 14.11
C ARG A 409 4.45 17.76 15.05
N GLY A 410 4.71 17.76 16.35
CA GLY A 410 3.74 17.47 17.41
C GLY A 410 4.05 16.27 18.29
N ALA A 411 5.15 15.54 17.97
CA ALA A 411 5.61 14.38 18.75
C ALA A 411 6.79 14.68 19.68
N GLY A 412 7.24 15.94 19.77
CA GLY A 412 8.41 16.34 20.58
C GLY A 412 9.76 15.92 19.97
N LEU A 413 9.83 15.63 18.68
CA LEU A 413 11.06 15.39 17.94
C LEU A 413 11.70 16.73 17.52
N SER A 414 13.03 16.81 17.55
CA SER A 414 13.75 17.96 17.03
C SER A 414 13.63 18.05 15.50
N LEU A 415 13.89 19.26 14.93
CA LEU A 415 13.88 19.46 13.49
C LEU A 415 14.85 18.53 12.75
N ASP A 416 16.02 18.31 13.33
CA ASP A 416 17.02 17.42 12.73
C ASP A 416 16.56 15.96 12.77
N GLN A 417 15.85 15.54 13.82
CA GLN A 417 15.24 14.20 13.87
C GLN A 417 14.10 14.06 12.85
N LEU A 418 13.25 15.08 12.66
CA LEU A 418 12.18 15.05 11.67
C LEU A 418 12.71 14.93 10.24
N LYS A 419 13.84 15.56 9.91
CA LYS A 419 14.52 15.43 8.61
C LYS A 419 15.05 14.02 8.31
N LEU A 420 15.32 13.22 9.34
CA LEU A 420 15.75 11.83 9.20
C LEU A 420 14.60 10.85 8.94
N LEU A 421 13.35 11.31 9.03
CA LEU A 421 12.15 10.52 8.75
C LEU A 421 11.70 10.71 7.31
N GLN A 422 10.95 9.74 6.77
CA GLN A 422 10.22 9.94 5.52
C GLN A 422 8.72 9.79 5.77
N ARG A 423 7.98 10.85 5.50
CA ARG A 423 6.53 10.87 5.50
C ARG A 423 6.01 11.13 4.10
N PHE A 424 5.18 10.22 3.60
CA PHE A 424 4.48 10.39 2.33
C PHE A 424 3.09 10.95 2.63
N ASP A 425 2.87 12.18 2.21
CA ASP A 425 1.61 12.90 2.43
C ASP A 425 0.84 12.96 1.10
N PRO A 426 -0.32 12.30 0.99
CA PRO A 426 -1.13 12.36 -0.23
C PRO A 426 -1.49 13.77 -0.68
N SER A 427 -1.60 14.71 0.26
CA SER A 427 -1.94 16.11 -0.05
C SER A 427 -0.79 16.94 -0.65
N ALA A 428 0.41 16.38 -0.73
CA ALA A 428 1.58 17.04 -1.32
C ALA A 428 1.46 17.21 -2.85
N ALA A 429 0.60 16.42 -3.50
CA ALA A 429 0.27 16.56 -4.91
C ALA A 429 -1.00 17.41 -5.11
N THR A 430 -1.19 17.94 -6.30
CA THR A 430 -2.47 18.55 -6.69
C THR A 430 -3.39 17.47 -7.29
N LEU A 431 -4.68 17.49 -6.93
CA LEU A 431 -5.70 16.63 -7.55
C LEU A 431 -6.04 17.13 -8.97
N GLN A 432 -5.04 17.28 -9.80
CA GLN A 432 -5.23 17.52 -11.22
C GLN A 432 -5.27 16.17 -11.91
N GLY A 433 -6.41 15.87 -12.56
CA GLY A 433 -6.49 14.69 -13.39
C GLY A 433 -5.42 14.73 -14.49
N MET A 434 -4.89 13.57 -14.83
CA MET A 434 -3.93 13.42 -15.92
C MET A 434 -4.69 13.03 -17.19
N ASP A 435 -4.53 13.76 -18.28
CA ASP A 435 -5.02 13.40 -19.59
C ASP A 435 -3.87 13.08 -20.55
N ILE A 436 -4.22 12.60 -21.75
CA ILE A 436 -3.24 12.16 -22.74
C ILE A 436 -2.38 13.32 -23.23
N ASN A 437 -2.98 14.51 -23.42
CA ASN A 437 -2.25 15.67 -23.93
C ASN A 437 -1.25 16.14 -22.88
N SER A 438 -1.66 16.22 -21.61
CA SER A 438 -0.76 16.58 -20.52
C SER A 438 0.41 15.59 -20.36
N LEU A 439 0.18 14.29 -20.64
CA LEU A 439 1.25 13.29 -20.63
C LEU A 439 2.26 13.48 -21.79
N GLN A 440 1.79 13.81 -22.98
CA GLN A 440 2.67 14.02 -24.15
C GLN A 440 3.53 15.27 -24.01
N ASP A 441 3.01 16.30 -23.33
CA ASP A 441 3.71 17.58 -23.13
C ASP A 441 4.63 17.57 -21.89
N SER A 442 4.53 16.54 -21.01
CA SER A 442 5.30 16.45 -19.77
C SER A 442 6.69 15.84 -19.99
N ARG A 443 7.70 16.40 -19.33
CA ARG A 443 9.03 15.78 -19.27
C ARG A 443 9.02 14.60 -18.30
N GLU A 444 9.86 13.62 -18.53
CA GLU A 444 9.98 12.41 -17.68
C GLU A 444 10.30 12.78 -16.22
N ASP A 445 11.20 13.72 -15.98
CA ASP A 445 11.56 14.18 -14.63
C ASP A 445 10.37 14.82 -13.88
N ASP A 446 9.51 15.54 -14.59
CA ASP A 446 8.31 16.16 -13.99
C ASP A 446 7.29 15.09 -13.60
N LEU A 447 7.11 14.07 -14.43
CA LEU A 447 6.26 12.91 -14.13
C LEU A 447 6.79 12.11 -12.93
N ILE A 448 8.09 11.86 -12.85
CA ILE A 448 8.71 11.18 -11.71
C ILE A 448 8.55 12.01 -10.44
N SER A 449 8.77 13.32 -10.51
CA SER A 449 8.57 14.23 -9.38
C SER A 449 7.12 14.21 -8.89
N LEU A 450 6.15 14.14 -9.81
CA LEU A 450 4.74 14.01 -9.47
C LEU A 450 4.45 12.65 -8.81
N ALA A 451 4.98 11.54 -9.35
CA ALA A 451 4.83 10.20 -8.79
C ALA A 451 5.36 10.11 -7.35
N ASN A 452 6.46 10.79 -7.05
CA ASN A 452 7.03 10.85 -5.71
C ASN A 452 6.12 11.58 -4.70
N LYS A 453 5.33 12.52 -5.16
CA LYS A 453 4.39 13.30 -4.32
C LYS A 453 3.01 12.66 -4.23
N ASP A 454 2.51 12.07 -5.32
CA ASP A 454 1.16 11.50 -5.39
C ASP A 454 1.14 10.03 -4.96
N CYS A 455 1.51 9.79 -3.72
CA CYS A 455 1.57 8.47 -3.11
C CYS A 455 0.39 8.21 -2.15
N ILE A 456 0.31 6.97 -1.65
CA ILE A 456 -0.47 6.67 -0.44
C ILE A 456 0.16 7.37 0.77
N GLY A 457 -0.63 7.60 1.83
CA GLY A 457 -0.10 8.01 3.12
C GLY A 457 0.77 6.91 3.71
N PHE A 458 2.02 7.22 4.03
CA PHE A 458 2.99 6.24 4.48
C PHE A 458 4.07 6.88 5.34
N PHE A 459 4.73 6.07 6.18
CA PHE A 459 5.77 6.54 7.09
C PHE A 459 6.93 5.54 7.17
N ILE A 460 8.18 6.07 7.23
CA ILE A 460 9.39 5.27 7.35
C ILE A 460 10.35 5.92 8.34
N ALA A 461 10.88 5.12 9.28
CA ALA A 461 11.97 5.49 10.17
C ALA A 461 13.06 4.41 10.17
N LYS A 462 14.32 4.83 10.09
CA LYS A 462 15.49 3.95 10.08
C LYS A 462 16.33 4.16 11.33
N PHE A 463 16.66 3.07 11.99
CA PHE A 463 17.47 3.06 13.20
C PHE A 463 18.69 2.15 13.03
N ILE A 464 19.77 2.50 13.70
CA ILE A 464 20.90 1.61 13.99
C ILE A 464 20.91 1.29 15.48
N LYS A 465 21.22 0.04 15.84
CA LYS A 465 21.47 -0.35 17.22
C LYS A 465 22.96 -0.17 17.52
N SER A 466 23.31 0.87 18.27
CA SER A 466 24.67 1.14 18.73
C SER A 466 24.99 0.36 20.01
N ASN A 467 26.26 0.16 20.28
CA ASN A 467 26.69 -0.39 21.59
C ASN A 467 26.19 0.51 22.69
N SER A 468 25.50 -0.07 23.68
CA SER A 468 25.23 0.63 24.95
C SER A 468 26.57 1.00 25.56
N LYS A 469 26.83 2.30 25.69
CA LYS A 469 27.97 2.77 26.46
C LYS A 469 27.76 2.47 27.96
#